data_5af667de9b6b58b4462219a63ac84d6e
#
_entry.id   5af667de9b6b58b4462219a63ac84d6e
#
_cell.length_a   1.000
_cell.length_b   1.000
_cell.length_c   1.000
_cell.angle_alpha   90.00
_cell.angle_beta   90.00
_cell.angle_gamma   90.00
#
_symmetry.space_group_name_H-M   'P 1'
#
loop_
_entity.id
_entity.type
_entity.pdbx_description
1 polymer ?
#
loop_
_entity_poly.entity_id
_entity_poly.type
_entity_poly.pdbx_seq_one_letter_code
_entity_poly.pdbx_strand_id
1 'polypeptide(L)'
;WLIFAPIPAALTREYMHTQRVLILLYAFPIVGALGFNYLFEKIRERYKLWLVGVLGVFIVWGLLTRGDYYLFHLFKQDLGGMKYGYDEAVNFTEANKNNYDKIIFTKVHSQPQAFVAFYSKMEPTAFQSYSKNWVWFESEGFKFLDMINYDMGKYQFKNISWNEVKDEPNVLIVGADEEIPEVVIPKKVIKD
;
A
#
# COMPACT_ATOMS: atom_id res chain seq x y z
N TRP A 1 -1.88 9.04 -26.66
CA TRP A 1 -2.20 8.39 -25.40
C TRP A 1 -1.14 7.39 -24.96
N LEU A 2 -0.77 6.44 -25.81
CA LEU A 2 0.29 5.46 -25.52
C LEU A 2 1.64 6.09 -25.13
N ILE A 3 1.97 7.24 -25.71
CA ILE A 3 3.21 7.98 -25.42
C ILE A 3 3.07 8.80 -24.14
N PHE A 4 1.94 9.46 -23.93
CA PHE A 4 1.77 10.39 -22.81
C PHE A 4 1.33 9.72 -21.50
N ALA A 5 0.62 8.60 -21.54
CA ALA A 5 0.15 7.92 -20.35
C ALA A 5 1.27 7.44 -19.40
N PRO A 6 2.46 7.00 -19.86
CA PRO A 6 3.56 6.62 -18.97
C PRO A 6 4.29 7.81 -18.31
N ILE A 7 4.13 9.04 -18.82
CA ILE A 7 4.89 10.20 -18.35
C ILE A 7 4.74 10.44 -16.85
N PRO A 8 3.53 10.41 -16.23
CA PRO A 8 3.40 10.58 -14.79
C PRO A 8 4.17 9.56 -13.97
N ALA A 9 4.24 8.32 -14.46
CA ALA A 9 5.02 7.26 -13.81
C ALA A 9 6.53 7.48 -13.96
N ALA A 10 6.97 7.93 -15.15
CA ALA A 10 8.37 8.20 -15.43
C ALA A 10 8.94 9.43 -14.69
N LEU A 11 8.09 10.42 -14.40
CA LEU A 11 8.48 11.64 -13.69
C LEU A 11 8.49 11.46 -12.15
N THR A 12 8.07 10.31 -11.64
CA THR A 12 8.03 10.07 -10.19
C THR A 12 9.21 9.23 -9.74
N ARG A 13 9.62 9.40 -8.47
CA ARG A 13 10.78 8.73 -7.90
C ARG A 13 10.69 7.19 -7.92
N GLU A 14 9.48 6.67 -7.78
CA GLU A 14 9.23 5.23 -7.85
C GLU A 14 8.93 4.82 -9.29
N TYR A 15 9.93 4.33 -9.99
CA TYR A 15 9.88 4.00 -11.43
C TYR A 15 8.97 2.81 -11.80
N MET A 16 8.55 1.98 -10.85
CA MET A 16 7.68 0.81 -11.10
C MET A 16 6.27 0.93 -10.49
N HIS A 17 5.75 2.14 -10.35
CA HIS A 17 4.45 2.34 -9.72
C HIS A 17 3.30 2.03 -10.68
N THR A 18 2.80 0.80 -10.63
CA THR A 18 1.75 0.26 -11.51
C THR A 18 0.48 1.11 -11.53
N GLN A 19 0.10 1.67 -10.39
CA GLN A 19 -1.11 2.51 -10.28
C GLN A 19 -1.03 3.80 -11.12
N ARG A 20 0.17 4.35 -11.31
CA ARG A 20 0.37 5.56 -12.10
C ARG A 20 0.32 5.32 -13.61
N VAL A 21 0.41 4.05 -14.02
CA VAL A 21 0.32 3.61 -15.41
C VAL A 21 -1.08 3.11 -15.76
N LEU A 22 -2.02 3.10 -14.81
CA LEU A 22 -3.39 2.62 -15.00
C LEU A 22 -4.10 3.23 -16.21
N ILE A 23 -3.84 4.50 -16.53
CA ILE A 23 -4.39 5.19 -17.69
C ILE A 23 -4.00 4.50 -19.00
N LEU A 24 -2.84 3.84 -19.06
CA LEU A 24 -2.38 3.09 -20.21
C LEU A 24 -3.25 1.84 -20.47
N LEU A 25 -3.84 1.25 -19.42
CA LEU A 25 -4.70 0.06 -19.55
C LEU A 25 -5.91 0.29 -20.45
N TYR A 26 -6.41 1.52 -20.57
CA TYR A 26 -7.52 1.82 -21.47
C TYR A 26 -7.08 1.87 -22.95
N ALA A 27 -5.83 2.21 -23.22
CA ALA A 27 -5.32 2.29 -24.59
C ALA A 27 -5.04 0.90 -25.17
N PHE A 28 -4.56 -0.06 -24.40
CA PHE A 28 -4.24 -1.40 -24.88
C PHE A 28 -5.43 -2.15 -25.48
N PRO A 29 -6.62 -2.22 -24.85
CA PRO A 29 -7.78 -2.88 -25.46
C PRO A 29 -8.21 -2.24 -26.78
N ILE A 30 -8.12 -0.91 -26.87
CA ILE A 30 -8.50 -0.20 -28.11
C ILE A 30 -7.54 -0.59 -29.25
N VAL A 31 -6.23 -0.50 -29.02
CA VAL A 31 -5.24 -0.89 -30.01
C VAL A 31 -5.34 -2.38 -30.35
N GLY A 32 -5.57 -3.21 -29.33
CA GLY A 32 -5.80 -4.66 -29.49
C GLY A 32 -7.02 -4.95 -30.35
N ALA A 33 -8.14 -4.26 -30.12
CA ALA A 33 -9.36 -4.42 -30.92
C ALA A 33 -9.16 -4.01 -32.38
N LEU A 34 -8.47 -2.90 -32.62
CA LEU A 34 -8.14 -2.45 -33.98
C LEU A 34 -7.23 -3.46 -34.69
N GLY A 35 -6.21 -3.96 -34.01
CA GLY A 35 -5.32 -5.00 -34.52
C GLY A 35 -6.05 -6.30 -34.82
N PHE A 36 -6.95 -6.72 -33.92
CA PHE A 36 -7.79 -7.90 -34.12
C PHE A 36 -8.71 -7.74 -35.33
N ASN A 37 -9.40 -6.60 -35.44
CA ASN A 37 -10.27 -6.33 -36.58
C ASN A 37 -9.50 -6.38 -37.91
N TYR A 38 -8.32 -5.76 -37.96
CA TYR A 38 -7.47 -5.80 -39.15
C TYR A 38 -7.06 -7.23 -39.54
N LEU A 39 -6.67 -8.05 -38.56
CA LEU A 39 -6.34 -9.46 -38.78
C LEU A 39 -7.57 -10.26 -39.21
N PHE A 40 -8.70 -10.05 -38.56
CA PHE A 40 -9.95 -10.74 -38.82
C PHE A 40 -10.45 -10.50 -40.24
N GLU A 41 -10.28 -9.30 -40.78
CA GLU A 41 -10.63 -8.98 -42.18
C GLU A 41 -9.71 -9.66 -43.21
N LYS A 42 -8.41 -9.85 -42.85
CA LYS A 42 -7.43 -10.47 -43.75
C LYS A 42 -7.41 -11.99 -43.75
N ILE A 43 -7.90 -12.60 -42.70
CA ILE A 43 -7.93 -14.06 -42.57
C ILE A 43 -9.04 -14.66 -43.43
N ARG A 44 -8.75 -15.79 -44.08
CA ARG A 44 -9.76 -16.55 -44.84
C ARG A 44 -10.90 -16.98 -43.94
N GLU A 45 -12.15 -16.97 -44.43
CA GLU A 45 -13.37 -17.28 -43.66
C GLU A 45 -13.28 -18.56 -42.84
N ARG A 46 -12.71 -19.63 -43.39
CA ARG A 46 -12.57 -20.92 -42.69
C ARG A 46 -11.73 -20.86 -41.40
N TYR A 47 -10.85 -19.86 -41.27
CA TYR A 47 -9.98 -19.74 -40.10
C TYR A 47 -10.49 -18.69 -39.07
N LYS A 48 -11.51 -17.92 -39.39
CA LYS A 48 -12.07 -16.90 -38.50
C LYS A 48 -12.60 -17.52 -37.23
N LEU A 49 -13.32 -18.62 -37.34
CA LEU A 49 -13.86 -19.35 -36.17
C LEU A 49 -12.73 -19.88 -35.27
N TRP A 50 -11.66 -20.36 -35.87
CA TRP A 50 -10.48 -20.79 -35.12
C TRP A 50 -9.80 -19.63 -34.38
N LEU A 51 -9.66 -18.47 -35.01
CA LEU A 51 -9.08 -17.29 -34.39
C LEU A 51 -9.91 -16.84 -33.17
N VAL A 52 -11.23 -16.77 -33.32
CA VAL A 52 -12.15 -16.45 -32.22
C VAL A 52 -12.07 -17.47 -31.10
N GLY A 53 -12.04 -18.76 -31.43
CA GLY A 53 -11.91 -19.83 -30.46
C GLY A 53 -10.63 -19.76 -29.66
N VAL A 54 -9.49 -19.58 -30.31
CA VAL A 54 -8.18 -19.44 -29.64
C VAL A 54 -8.18 -18.22 -28.73
N LEU A 55 -8.66 -17.06 -29.22
CA LEU A 55 -8.76 -15.86 -28.40
C LEU A 55 -9.68 -16.07 -27.18
N GLY A 56 -10.82 -16.74 -27.38
CA GLY A 56 -11.74 -17.09 -26.32
C GLY A 56 -11.08 -17.95 -25.23
N VAL A 57 -10.31 -18.96 -25.63
CA VAL A 57 -9.55 -19.81 -24.70
C VAL A 57 -8.56 -18.97 -23.89
N PHE A 58 -7.80 -18.06 -24.53
CA PHE A 58 -6.86 -17.20 -23.81
C PHE A 58 -7.56 -16.26 -22.83
N ILE A 59 -8.70 -15.70 -23.21
CA ILE A 59 -9.49 -14.84 -22.31
C ILE A 59 -9.99 -15.64 -21.11
N VAL A 60 -10.59 -16.81 -21.35
CA VAL A 60 -11.09 -17.68 -20.26
C VAL A 60 -9.95 -18.12 -19.36
N TRP A 61 -8.82 -18.54 -19.93
CA TRP A 61 -7.63 -18.88 -19.16
C TRP A 61 -7.14 -17.71 -18.29
N GLY A 62 -7.05 -16.52 -18.88
CA GLY A 62 -6.65 -15.32 -18.14
C GLY A 62 -7.61 -14.97 -17.01
N LEU A 63 -8.92 -15.08 -17.25
CA LEU A 63 -9.94 -14.83 -16.22
C LEU A 63 -9.87 -15.86 -15.08
N LEU A 64 -9.72 -17.15 -15.41
CA LEU A 64 -9.63 -18.20 -14.40
C LEU A 64 -8.37 -18.04 -13.54
N THR A 65 -7.21 -17.88 -14.15
CA THR A 65 -5.94 -17.78 -13.42
C THR A 65 -5.85 -16.47 -12.61
N ARG A 66 -6.28 -15.33 -13.17
CA ARG A 66 -6.26 -14.05 -12.45
C ARG A 66 -7.37 -13.95 -11.42
N GLY A 67 -8.55 -14.50 -11.73
CA GLY A 67 -9.66 -14.57 -10.79
C GLY A 67 -9.33 -15.43 -9.58
N ASP A 68 -8.74 -16.62 -9.79
CA ASP A 68 -8.27 -17.49 -8.72
C ASP A 68 -7.24 -16.77 -7.85
N TYR A 69 -6.22 -16.18 -8.45
CA TYR A 69 -5.21 -15.42 -7.72
C TYR A 69 -5.83 -14.29 -6.90
N TYR A 70 -6.70 -13.47 -7.51
CA TYR A 70 -7.32 -12.32 -6.87
C TYR A 70 -8.22 -12.73 -5.70
N LEU A 71 -9.05 -13.77 -5.87
CA LEU A 71 -10.04 -14.16 -4.86
C LEU A 71 -9.43 -14.98 -3.70
N PHE A 72 -8.40 -15.79 -3.97
CA PHE A 72 -7.93 -16.76 -2.98
C PHE A 72 -6.50 -16.56 -2.52
N HIS A 73 -5.67 -15.86 -3.28
CA HIS A 73 -4.23 -15.73 -3.00
C HIS A 73 -3.80 -14.31 -2.62
N LEU A 74 -4.35 -13.28 -3.28
CA LEU A 74 -3.91 -11.90 -3.10
C LEU A 74 -3.98 -11.46 -1.64
N PHE A 75 -5.11 -11.67 -0.98
CA PHE A 75 -5.31 -11.27 0.42
C PHE A 75 -4.44 -12.04 1.41
N LYS A 76 -4.01 -13.26 1.07
CA LYS A 76 -3.16 -14.07 1.93
C LYS A 76 -1.67 -13.78 1.76
N GLN A 77 -1.26 -13.34 0.57
CA GLN A 77 0.15 -13.15 0.23
C GLN A 77 0.65 -11.72 0.44
N ASP A 78 -0.24 -10.74 0.41
CA ASP A 78 0.12 -9.31 0.47
C ASP A 78 -0.61 -8.55 1.59
N LEU A 79 -0.78 -9.17 2.74
CA LEU A 79 -1.43 -8.57 3.90
C LEU A 79 -0.69 -7.31 4.38
N GLY A 80 0.64 -7.34 4.37
CA GLY A 80 1.48 -6.18 4.68
C GLY A 80 1.29 -5.04 3.67
N GLY A 81 1.25 -5.35 2.38
CA GLY A 81 0.96 -4.37 1.31
C GLY A 81 -0.45 -3.79 1.41
N MET A 82 -1.42 -4.59 1.84
CA MET A 82 -2.81 -4.17 2.07
C MET A 82 -3.03 -3.45 3.40
N LYS A 83 -1.99 -3.25 4.19
CA LYS A 83 -2.05 -2.55 5.48
C LYS A 83 -3.01 -3.22 6.47
N TYR A 84 -3.03 -4.55 6.45
CA TYR A 84 -3.80 -5.36 7.39
C TYR A 84 -3.43 -5.05 8.84
N GLY A 85 -4.40 -5.14 9.74
CA GLY A 85 -4.19 -4.99 11.18
C GLY A 85 -4.08 -3.56 11.71
N TYR A 86 -4.02 -2.53 10.85
CA TYR A 86 -3.95 -1.14 11.33
C TYR A 86 -5.19 -0.72 12.13
N ASP A 87 -6.38 -1.14 11.72
CA ASP A 87 -7.63 -0.86 12.43
C ASP A 87 -7.62 -1.45 13.83
N GLU A 88 -7.19 -2.70 13.95
CA GLU A 88 -7.12 -3.40 15.24
C GLU A 88 -6.03 -2.83 16.13
N ALA A 89 -4.86 -2.50 15.57
CA ALA A 89 -3.76 -1.87 16.28
C ALA A 89 -4.14 -0.50 16.80
N VAL A 90 -4.77 0.35 15.99
CA VAL A 90 -5.19 1.69 16.40
C VAL A 90 -6.31 1.61 17.43
N ASN A 91 -7.30 0.74 17.27
CA ASN A 91 -8.36 0.56 18.25
C ASN A 91 -7.81 0.09 19.60
N PHE A 92 -6.83 -0.81 19.60
CA PHE A 92 -6.15 -1.25 20.81
C PHE A 92 -5.36 -0.12 21.49
N THR A 93 -4.64 0.66 20.72
CA THR A 93 -3.87 1.80 21.24
C THR A 93 -4.78 2.90 21.78
N GLU A 94 -5.89 3.21 21.10
CA GLU A 94 -6.87 4.19 21.55
C GLU A 94 -7.54 3.76 22.89
N ALA A 95 -7.89 2.48 23.01
CA ALA A 95 -8.46 1.95 24.24
C ALA A 95 -7.50 2.02 25.45
N ASN A 96 -6.20 1.99 25.20
CA ASN A 96 -5.17 1.94 26.23
C ASN A 96 -4.35 3.23 26.37
N LYS A 97 -4.57 4.23 25.53
CA LYS A 97 -3.71 5.43 25.46
C LYS A 97 -3.60 6.24 26.75
N ASN A 98 -4.59 6.13 27.62
CA ASN A 98 -4.56 6.83 28.90
C ASN A 98 -3.61 6.20 29.92
N ASN A 99 -3.24 4.94 29.71
CA ASN A 99 -2.34 4.17 30.58
C ASN A 99 -0.86 4.40 30.23
N TYR A 100 -0.58 5.12 29.15
CA TYR A 100 0.77 5.34 28.65
C TYR A 100 1.01 6.82 28.37
N ASP A 101 2.24 7.24 28.58
CA ASP A 101 2.68 8.60 28.31
C ASP A 101 2.94 8.80 26.81
N LYS A 102 3.40 7.74 26.14
CA LYS A 102 3.82 7.75 24.75
C LYS A 102 3.44 6.45 24.05
N ILE A 103 3.12 6.53 22.78
CA ILE A 103 2.83 5.39 21.89
C ILE A 103 3.80 5.47 20.71
N ILE A 104 4.70 4.50 20.60
CA ILE A 104 5.61 4.39 19.47
C ILE A 104 4.98 3.47 18.43
N PHE A 105 4.78 3.97 17.24
CA PHE A 105 4.17 3.23 16.13
C PHE A 105 5.18 3.09 14.99
N THR A 106 5.37 1.86 14.51
CA THR A 106 6.31 1.59 13.42
C THR A 106 5.95 2.28 12.12
N LYS A 107 6.97 2.64 11.34
CA LYS A 107 6.85 3.15 9.96
C LYS A 107 7.19 2.10 8.90
N VAL A 108 7.52 0.89 9.28
CA VAL A 108 8.01 -0.15 8.36
C VAL A 108 7.02 -0.43 7.22
N HIS A 109 5.73 -0.30 7.50
CA HIS A 109 4.67 -0.47 6.49
C HIS A 109 4.18 0.85 5.87
N SER A 110 5.02 1.92 5.86
CA SER A 110 4.70 3.25 5.30
C SER A 110 3.61 4.00 6.09
N GLN A 111 3.50 5.24 5.98
CA GLN A 111 2.50 6.25 6.37
C GLN A 111 1.51 5.89 7.52
N PRO A 112 1.93 5.41 8.70
CA PRO A 112 1.05 5.01 9.79
C PRO A 112 0.16 6.15 10.31
N GLN A 113 0.62 7.40 10.20
CA GLN A 113 -0.11 8.59 10.64
C GLN A 113 -1.50 8.71 9.99
N ALA A 114 -1.62 8.33 8.73
CA ALA A 114 -2.90 8.39 8.02
C ALA A 114 -3.90 7.37 8.61
N PHE A 115 -3.43 6.16 8.90
CA PHE A 115 -4.27 5.11 9.49
C PHE A 115 -4.64 5.43 10.95
N VAL A 116 -3.67 5.95 11.73
CA VAL A 116 -3.96 6.41 13.10
C VAL A 116 -5.01 7.51 13.08
N ALA A 117 -4.85 8.53 12.24
CA ALA A 117 -5.83 9.61 12.13
C ALA A 117 -7.22 9.11 11.69
N PHE A 118 -7.26 8.19 10.72
CA PHE A 118 -8.52 7.65 10.19
C PHE A 118 -9.27 6.79 11.23
N TYR A 119 -8.60 5.79 11.81
CA TYR A 119 -9.25 4.86 12.74
C TYR A 119 -9.50 5.47 14.12
N SER A 120 -8.68 6.43 14.58
CA SER A 120 -8.96 7.19 15.81
C SER A 120 -10.03 8.25 15.62
N LYS A 121 -10.52 8.45 14.37
CA LYS A 121 -11.50 9.48 14.02
C LYS A 121 -11.03 10.89 14.40
N MET A 122 -9.74 11.16 14.20
CA MET A 122 -9.14 12.44 14.54
C MET A 122 -9.75 13.57 13.73
N GLU A 123 -10.01 14.70 14.38
CA GLU A 123 -10.47 15.91 13.71
C GLU A 123 -9.45 16.40 12.68
N PRO A 124 -9.85 16.73 11.44
CA PRO A 124 -8.94 17.17 10.39
C PRO A 124 -8.10 18.40 10.78
N THR A 125 -8.68 19.32 11.55
CA THR A 125 -7.99 20.51 12.04
C THR A 125 -6.88 20.16 13.03
N ALA A 126 -7.10 19.15 13.89
CA ALA A 126 -6.08 18.65 14.81
C ALA A 126 -4.92 17.99 14.03
N PHE A 127 -5.24 17.13 13.04
CA PHE A 127 -4.22 16.53 12.19
C PHE A 127 -3.39 17.58 11.46
N GLN A 128 -4.02 18.61 10.89
CA GLN A 128 -3.33 19.72 10.22
C GLN A 128 -2.43 20.49 11.19
N SER A 129 -2.85 20.68 12.45
CA SER A 129 -2.03 21.36 13.44
C SER A 129 -0.76 20.60 13.79
N TYR A 130 -0.84 19.27 13.93
CA TYR A 130 0.34 18.43 14.13
C TYR A 130 1.27 18.46 12.92
N SER A 131 0.72 18.30 11.72
CA SER A 131 1.51 18.22 10.49
C SER A 131 2.30 19.49 10.16
N LYS A 132 1.88 20.65 10.66
CA LYS A 132 2.64 21.91 10.51
C LYS A 132 4.03 21.87 11.17
N ASN A 133 4.17 21.10 12.24
CA ASN A 133 5.40 21.00 13.01
C ASN A 133 6.29 19.82 12.56
N TRP A 134 5.85 19.04 11.56
CA TRP A 134 6.63 17.92 11.08
C TRP A 134 7.80 18.41 10.23
N VAL A 135 8.98 17.87 10.52
CA VAL A 135 10.19 18.14 9.73
C VAL A 135 10.16 17.25 8.50
N TRP A 136 10.11 17.88 7.35
CA TRP A 136 10.14 17.20 6.06
C TRP A 136 11.58 17.05 5.58
N PHE A 137 11.91 15.85 5.13
CA PHE A 137 13.19 15.64 4.44
C PHE A 137 13.10 16.24 3.04
N GLU A 138 14.04 17.12 2.69
CA GLU A 138 14.13 17.71 1.37
C GLU A 138 15.27 17.03 0.58
N SER A 139 14.97 16.53 -0.58
CA SER A 139 15.93 16.03 -1.54
C SER A 139 15.51 16.46 -2.95
N GLU A 140 16.42 17.06 -3.69
CA GLU A 140 16.18 17.48 -5.07
C GLU A 140 14.96 18.40 -5.24
N GLY A 141 14.67 19.24 -4.26
CA GLY A 141 13.54 20.17 -4.25
C GLY A 141 12.19 19.55 -3.87
N PHE A 142 12.16 18.27 -3.51
CA PHE A 142 10.96 17.59 -3.04
C PHE A 142 10.99 17.37 -1.53
N LYS A 143 9.80 17.41 -0.92
CA LYS A 143 9.62 17.17 0.52
C LYS A 143 9.09 15.79 0.78
N PHE A 144 9.78 15.01 1.62
CA PHE A 144 9.40 13.65 2.01
C PHE A 144 9.26 13.55 3.52
N LEU A 145 8.23 12.88 3.98
CA LEU A 145 7.99 12.62 5.41
C LEU A 145 8.59 11.28 5.87
N ASP A 146 8.76 10.34 4.96
CA ASP A 146 9.02 8.94 5.30
C ASP A 146 10.37 8.68 5.98
N MET A 147 11.32 9.61 5.82
CA MET A 147 12.69 9.45 6.33
C MET A 147 12.90 10.01 7.74
N ILE A 148 11.93 10.71 8.31
CA ILE A 148 12.09 11.46 9.56
C ILE A 148 11.10 10.95 10.60
N ASN A 149 11.52 10.98 11.86
CA ASN A 149 10.62 10.73 12.98
C ASN A 149 9.68 11.94 13.16
N TYR A 150 8.42 11.69 13.44
CA TYR A 150 7.43 12.73 13.63
C TYR A 150 6.38 12.30 14.66
N ASP A 151 5.74 13.29 15.29
CA ASP A 151 4.83 13.11 16.40
C ASP A 151 3.42 13.60 16.07
N MET A 152 2.43 12.97 16.69
CA MET A 152 1.04 13.37 16.61
C MET A 152 0.37 13.13 17.98
N GLY A 153 0.44 14.13 18.85
CA GLY A 153 0.01 14.01 20.24
C GLY A 153 0.88 13.02 21.00
N LYS A 154 0.29 11.93 21.53
CA LYS A 154 1.03 10.85 22.19
C LYS A 154 1.71 9.88 21.21
N TYR A 155 1.34 9.91 19.94
CA TYR A 155 1.89 9.03 18.92
C TYR A 155 3.21 9.55 18.38
N GLN A 156 4.22 8.71 18.42
CA GLN A 156 5.49 8.94 17.76
C GLN A 156 5.68 7.90 16.66
N PHE A 157 5.94 8.33 15.46
CA PHE A 157 6.13 7.46 14.29
C PHE A 157 7.61 7.36 13.94
N LYS A 158 8.18 6.16 14.10
CA LYS A 158 9.59 5.89 13.81
C LYS A 158 9.80 4.42 13.47
N ASN A 159 10.90 4.10 12.79
CA ASN A 159 11.34 2.72 12.72
C ASN A 159 11.81 2.28 14.13
N ILE A 160 11.43 1.08 14.54
CA ILE A 160 11.67 0.61 15.89
C ILE A 160 13.00 -0.13 15.95
N SER A 161 13.95 0.42 16.68
CA SER A 161 15.13 -0.29 17.14
C SER A 161 14.88 -0.77 18.56
N TRP A 162 14.66 -2.07 18.75
CA TRP A 162 14.29 -2.62 20.05
C TRP A 162 15.22 -2.17 21.18
N ASN A 163 16.53 -2.16 20.91
CA ASN A 163 17.53 -1.77 21.93
C ASN A 163 17.38 -0.31 22.40
N GLU A 164 16.79 0.56 21.58
CA GLU A 164 16.59 1.97 21.91
C GLU A 164 15.29 2.22 22.67
N VAL A 165 14.27 1.38 22.44
CA VAL A 165 12.92 1.64 22.98
C VAL A 165 12.56 0.75 24.18
N LYS A 166 13.27 -0.39 24.38
CA LYS A 166 12.94 -1.37 25.42
C LYS A 166 12.99 -0.82 26.84
N ASP A 167 13.84 0.16 27.09
CA ASP A 167 14.08 0.76 28.41
C ASP A 167 13.31 2.09 28.60
N GLU A 168 12.54 2.53 27.59
CA GLU A 168 11.69 3.72 27.72
C GLU A 168 10.54 3.44 28.74
N PRO A 169 10.38 4.24 29.80
CA PRO A 169 9.33 4.02 30.78
C PRO A 169 7.95 4.38 30.24
N ASN A 170 6.95 3.63 30.64
CA ASN A 170 5.53 3.89 30.38
C ASN A 170 5.16 4.12 28.89
N VAL A 171 5.75 3.33 27.99
CA VAL A 171 5.56 3.41 26.55
C VAL A 171 4.79 2.20 26.03
N LEU A 172 3.83 2.42 25.15
CA LEU A 172 3.21 1.38 24.34
C LEU A 172 3.90 1.33 22.97
N ILE A 173 4.45 0.17 22.63
CA ILE A 173 5.17 -0.05 21.37
C ILE A 173 4.28 -0.88 20.44
N VAL A 174 4.07 -0.39 19.21
CA VAL A 174 3.37 -1.07 18.12
C VAL A 174 4.37 -1.25 17.00
N GLY A 175 4.93 -2.43 16.88
CA GLY A 175 5.97 -2.79 15.92
C GLY A 175 5.55 -3.93 15.01
N ALA A 176 6.30 -4.14 13.96
CA ALA A 176 6.23 -5.33 13.11
C ALA A 176 7.06 -6.48 13.73
N ASP A 177 6.75 -7.72 13.35
CA ASP A 177 7.47 -8.90 13.86
C ASP A 177 8.98 -8.81 13.68
N GLU A 178 9.43 -8.19 12.59
CA GLU A 178 10.85 -8.02 12.27
C GLU A 178 11.58 -7.05 13.22
N GLU A 179 10.84 -6.15 13.88
CA GLU A 179 11.38 -5.10 14.77
C GLU A 179 11.39 -5.52 16.24
N ILE A 180 10.61 -6.53 16.60
CA ILE A 180 10.44 -6.99 17.99
C ILE A 180 11.05 -8.38 18.13
N PRO A 181 12.02 -8.60 19.05
CA PRO A 181 12.62 -9.92 19.26
C PRO A 181 11.59 -10.95 19.73
N GLU A 182 11.69 -12.19 19.24
CA GLU A 182 10.79 -13.30 19.59
C GLU A 182 10.73 -13.62 21.10
N VAL A 183 11.75 -13.21 21.85
CA VAL A 183 11.82 -13.39 23.31
C VAL A 183 10.83 -12.51 24.05
N VAL A 184 10.32 -11.46 23.40
CA VAL A 184 9.38 -10.51 24.00
C VAL A 184 7.97 -11.04 23.93
N ILE A 185 7.30 -11.15 25.08
CA ILE A 185 5.89 -11.54 25.12
C ILE A 185 5.02 -10.30 24.85
N PRO A 186 4.39 -10.20 23.69
CA PRO A 186 3.55 -9.04 23.37
C PRO A 186 2.24 -9.08 24.17
N LYS A 187 1.69 -7.90 24.49
CA LYS A 187 0.36 -7.79 25.10
C LYS A 187 -0.76 -8.22 24.15
N LYS A 188 -0.58 -7.98 22.86
CA LYS A 188 -1.50 -8.35 21.81
C LYS A 188 -0.72 -8.67 20.55
N VAL A 189 -1.09 -9.74 19.90
CA VAL A 189 -0.63 -10.11 18.54
C VAL A 189 -1.81 -10.01 17.60
N ILE A 190 -1.62 -9.28 16.51
CA ILE A 190 -2.58 -9.19 15.41
C ILE A 190 -2.10 -10.19 14.38
N LYS A 191 -2.88 -11.25 14.18
CA LYS A 191 -2.57 -12.34 13.23
C LYS A 191 -3.47 -12.24 12.02
N ASP A 192 -2.93 -12.70 10.91
CA ASP A 192 -3.64 -12.87 9.63
C ASP A 192 -4.72 -13.94 9.73
#